data_568ee823822e95407481de2deb87760e
#
_entry.id   568ee823822e95407481de2deb87760e
#
_cell.length_a   1.000
_cell.length_b   1.000
_cell.length_c   1.000
_cell.angle_alpha   90.00
_cell.angle_beta   90.00
_cell.angle_gamma   90.00
#
_symmetry.space_group_name_H-M   'P 1'
#
loop_
_entity.id
_entity.type
_entity.pdbx_description
1 polymer ?
#
loop_
_entity_poly.entity_id
_entity_poly.type
_entity_poly.pdbx_seq_one_letter_code
_entity_poly.pdbx_strand_id
1 'polypeptide(L)'
;MLTVNYVDDDDELVRIYDRAGVTGANTSGINAVLFDDDEGVGVCKMVLRGEGILIVSFDVAKDKAEDPSVSDFFFRTILFKLSMSEVNILIAPDDRLEKFGFKKQGDLMVVAARDVVFPSSCGGNHQIDN
;
A
#
# COMPACT_ATOMS: atom_id res chain seq x y z
N MET A 1 3.57 1.29 17.43
CA MET A 1 2.24 1.17 16.82
C MET A 1 2.29 1.62 15.37
N LEU A 2 1.74 0.81 14.48
CA LEU A 2 1.75 1.12 13.06
C LEU A 2 0.55 1.98 12.68
N THR A 3 0.79 3.04 11.93
CA THR A 3 -0.25 3.90 11.38
C THR A 3 0.10 4.27 9.95
N VAL A 4 -0.90 4.71 9.19
CA VAL A 4 -0.70 5.15 7.80
C VAL A 4 -1.30 6.55 7.64
N ASN A 5 -0.49 7.48 7.16
CA ASN A 5 -0.94 8.85 6.91
C ASN A 5 -0.39 9.36 5.58
N TYR A 6 -1.15 10.22 4.92
CA TYR A 6 -0.67 10.89 3.72
C TYR A 6 0.32 11.99 4.11
N VAL A 7 1.41 12.08 3.35
CA VAL A 7 2.45 13.08 3.57
C VAL A 7 2.71 13.79 2.25
N ASP A 8 2.83 15.11 2.28
CA ASP A 8 3.09 15.91 1.08
C ASP A 8 4.33 16.81 1.20
N ASP A 9 5.03 16.78 2.32
CA ASP A 9 6.27 17.53 2.50
C ASP A 9 7.41 16.81 1.78
N ASP A 10 7.99 17.46 0.76
CA ASP A 10 9.01 16.84 -0.08
C ASP A 10 10.27 16.44 0.70
N ASP A 11 10.73 17.28 1.61
CA ASP A 11 11.93 16.97 2.39
C ASP A 11 11.71 15.78 3.31
N GLU A 12 10.54 15.71 3.92
CA GLU A 12 10.19 14.58 4.77
C GLU A 12 10.07 13.31 3.93
N LEU A 13 9.42 13.40 2.76
CA LEU A 13 9.27 12.25 1.87
C LEU A 13 10.60 11.72 1.38
N VAL A 14 11.55 12.59 1.03
CA VAL A 14 12.87 12.14 0.60
C VAL A 14 13.53 11.30 1.70
N ARG A 15 13.45 11.74 2.94
CA ARG A 15 14.01 11.00 4.06
C ARG A 15 13.32 9.65 4.24
N ILE A 16 12.00 9.62 4.10
CA ILE A 16 11.23 8.38 4.26
C ILE A 16 11.54 7.39 3.13
N TYR A 17 11.58 7.87 1.89
CA TYR A 17 11.96 7.01 0.76
C TYR A 17 13.37 6.45 0.94
N ASP A 18 14.29 7.29 1.39
CA ASP A 18 15.66 6.85 1.63
C ASP A 18 15.70 5.76 2.71
N ARG A 19 14.96 5.95 3.80
CA ARG A 19 14.81 4.96 4.87
C ARG A 19 14.22 3.65 4.34
N ALA A 20 13.33 3.72 3.37
CA ALA A 20 12.70 2.56 2.74
C ALA A 20 13.56 1.94 1.63
N GLY A 21 14.76 2.46 1.41
CA GLY A 21 15.69 1.90 0.44
C GLY A 21 15.60 2.51 -0.96
N VAL A 22 14.87 3.60 -1.13
CA VAL A 22 14.71 4.24 -2.44
C VAL A 22 15.45 5.57 -2.44
N THR A 23 16.61 5.59 -3.07
CA THR A 23 17.45 6.78 -3.16
C THR A 23 17.04 7.63 -4.36
N GLY A 24 17.04 8.96 -4.17
CA GLY A 24 16.72 9.89 -5.26
C GLY A 24 15.28 9.78 -5.74
N ALA A 25 14.36 9.48 -4.84
CA ALA A 25 12.97 9.26 -5.19
C ALA A 25 12.29 10.53 -5.71
N ASN A 26 11.41 10.35 -6.67
CA ASN A 26 10.49 11.37 -7.11
C ASN A 26 9.31 11.39 -6.12
N THR A 27 9.09 12.53 -5.47
CA THR A 27 8.05 12.66 -4.44
C THR A 27 6.69 13.11 -4.99
N SER A 28 6.54 13.21 -6.29
CA SER A 28 5.27 13.62 -6.89
C SER A 28 4.17 12.56 -6.67
N GLY A 29 2.93 12.95 -6.89
CA GLY A 29 1.78 12.08 -6.73
C GLY A 29 1.27 12.05 -5.29
N ILE A 30 0.57 10.97 -4.96
CA ILE A 30 0.00 10.76 -3.63
C ILE A 30 0.92 9.79 -2.89
N ASN A 31 1.39 10.20 -1.72
CA ASN A 31 2.31 9.38 -0.92
C ASN A 31 1.66 9.06 0.42
N ALA A 32 1.36 7.78 0.63
CA ALA A 32 0.85 7.29 1.91
C ALA A 32 2.00 6.65 2.65
N VAL A 33 2.26 7.11 3.86
CA VAL A 33 3.42 6.70 4.64
C VAL A 33 3.03 5.80 5.78
N LEU A 34 3.75 4.70 5.93
CA LEU A 34 3.64 3.79 7.05
C LEU A 34 4.57 4.30 8.16
N PHE A 35 3.99 4.60 9.30
CA PHE A 35 4.73 5.03 10.48
C PHE A 35 4.74 3.92 11.53
N ASP A 36 5.90 3.72 12.14
CA ASP A 36 6.00 2.93 13.36
C ASP A 36 6.28 3.94 14.47
N ASP A 37 5.25 4.22 15.28
CA ASP A 37 5.22 5.36 16.19
C ASP A 37 5.46 6.65 15.39
N ASP A 38 6.58 7.32 15.58
CA ASP A 38 6.87 8.58 14.89
C ASP A 38 7.81 8.42 13.70
N GLU A 39 8.27 7.21 13.43
CA GLU A 39 9.23 6.97 12.37
C GLU A 39 8.55 6.51 11.08
N GLY A 40 8.77 7.22 9.98
CA GLY A 40 8.29 6.77 8.68
C GLY A 40 9.16 5.62 8.19
N VAL A 41 8.56 4.44 8.01
CA VAL A 41 9.29 3.21 7.66
C VAL A 41 8.85 2.60 6.34
N GLY A 42 7.85 3.18 5.70
CA GLY A 42 7.41 2.69 4.40
C GLY A 42 6.62 3.75 3.67
N VAL A 43 6.50 3.61 2.37
CA VAL A 43 5.76 4.56 1.55
C VAL A 43 5.10 3.85 0.37
N CYS A 44 3.85 4.21 0.12
CA CYS A 44 3.08 3.75 -1.03
C CYS A 44 2.82 4.96 -1.92
N LYS A 45 3.35 4.91 -3.13
CA LYS A 45 3.14 5.98 -4.10
C LYS A 45 1.98 5.63 -5.01
N MET A 46 1.10 6.60 -5.22
CA MET A 46 -0.07 6.42 -6.07
C MET A 46 -0.25 7.63 -6.98
N VAL A 47 -0.85 7.42 -8.15
CA VAL A 47 -1.21 8.51 -9.05
C VAL A 47 -2.63 8.26 -9.57
N LEU A 48 -3.38 9.35 -9.74
CA LEU A 48 -4.72 9.26 -10.32
C LEU A 48 -4.61 8.96 -11.80
N ARG A 49 -5.49 8.09 -12.30
CA ARG A 49 -5.52 7.71 -13.70
C ARG A 49 -6.96 7.48 -14.14
N GLY A 50 -7.56 8.50 -14.80
CA GLY A 50 -8.96 8.45 -15.19
C GLY A 50 -9.85 8.27 -13.97
N GLU A 51 -10.71 7.25 -13.98
CA GLU A 51 -11.58 6.94 -12.85
C GLU A 51 -10.91 6.09 -11.79
N GLY A 52 -9.63 5.77 -12.00
CA GLY A 52 -8.92 4.87 -11.13
C GLY A 52 -7.71 5.49 -10.50
N ILE A 53 -7.01 4.67 -9.75
CA ILE A 53 -5.73 5.04 -9.14
C ILE A 53 -4.71 3.96 -9.47
N LEU A 54 -3.52 4.40 -9.87
CA LEU A 54 -2.40 3.49 -10.09
C LEU A 54 -1.55 3.50 -8.83
N ILE A 55 -1.42 2.33 -8.21
CA ILE A 55 -0.53 2.13 -7.07
C ILE A 55 0.85 1.84 -7.68
N VAL A 56 1.72 2.83 -7.67
CA VAL A 56 3.02 2.73 -8.35
C VAL A 56 3.96 1.80 -7.62
N SER A 57 4.02 1.92 -6.29
CA SER A 57 4.99 1.15 -5.51
C SER A 57 4.60 1.07 -4.05
N PHE A 58 5.08 0.00 -3.40
CA PHE A 58 5.08 -0.16 -1.95
C PHE A 58 6.52 -0.43 -1.54
N ASP A 59 7.11 0.47 -0.80
CA ASP A 59 8.48 0.31 -0.31
C ASP A 59 8.51 0.39 1.21
N VAL A 60 9.11 -0.62 1.85
CA VAL A 60 9.19 -0.70 3.30
C VAL A 60 10.66 -0.90 3.68
N ALA A 61 11.09 -0.24 4.75
CA ALA A 61 12.46 -0.39 5.26
C ALA A 61 12.78 -1.87 5.50
N LYS A 62 13.96 -2.28 5.10
CA LYS A 62 14.35 -3.69 5.09
C LYS A 62 14.16 -4.38 6.45
N ASP A 63 14.56 -3.71 7.52
CA ASP A 63 14.43 -4.25 8.88
C ASP A 63 12.96 -4.45 9.29
N LYS A 64 12.06 -3.64 8.77
CA LYS A 64 10.62 -3.77 9.02
C LYS A 64 9.98 -4.80 8.09
N ALA A 65 10.46 -4.89 6.85
CA ALA A 65 9.93 -5.84 5.87
C ALA A 65 10.24 -7.30 6.23
N GLU A 66 11.17 -7.54 7.14
CA GLU A 66 11.46 -8.88 7.62
C GLU A 66 10.28 -9.49 8.38
N ASP A 67 9.39 -8.65 8.91
CA ASP A 67 8.17 -9.12 9.56
C ASP A 67 7.02 -9.02 8.54
N PRO A 68 6.51 -10.17 8.03
CA PRO A 68 5.46 -10.13 7.02
C PRO A 68 4.19 -9.43 7.49
N SER A 69 3.93 -9.35 8.80
CA SER A 69 2.74 -8.69 9.31
C SER A 69 2.80 -7.18 9.08
N VAL A 70 3.98 -6.60 8.98
CA VAL A 70 4.14 -5.16 8.73
C VAL A 70 3.71 -4.83 7.31
N SER A 71 4.22 -5.56 6.33
CA SER A 71 3.82 -5.36 4.93
C SER A 71 2.34 -5.64 4.73
N ASP A 72 1.83 -6.70 5.35
CA ASP A 72 0.43 -7.06 5.25
C ASP A 72 -0.47 -5.95 5.82
N PHE A 73 -0.10 -5.39 6.97
CA PHE A 73 -0.81 -4.26 7.56
C PHE A 73 -0.84 -3.08 6.60
N PHE A 74 0.29 -2.78 5.97
CA PHE A 74 0.40 -1.66 5.06
C PHE A 74 -0.52 -1.85 3.85
N PHE A 75 -0.44 -3.02 3.19
CA PHE A 75 -1.32 -3.32 2.06
C PHE A 75 -2.79 -3.20 2.44
N ARG A 76 -3.18 -3.84 3.55
CA ARG A 76 -4.59 -3.83 3.99
C ARG A 76 -5.08 -2.42 4.27
N THR A 77 -4.27 -1.61 4.93
CA THR A 77 -4.67 -0.26 5.29
C THR A 77 -4.84 0.62 4.05
N ILE A 78 -3.90 0.54 3.11
CA ILE A 78 -3.99 1.30 1.86
C ILE A 78 -5.24 0.86 1.07
N LEU A 79 -5.42 -0.44 0.90
CA LEU A 79 -6.56 -0.95 0.12
C LEU A 79 -7.89 -0.61 0.79
N PHE A 80 -7.94 -0.65 2.11
CA PHE A 80 -9.14 -0.26 2.84
C PHE A 80 -9.46 1.22 2.60
N LYS A 81 -8.46 2.10 2.72
CA LYS A 81 -8.64 3.53 2.45
C LYS A 81 -9.15 3.77 1.03
N LEU A 82 -8.58 3.07 0.06
CA LEU A 82 -8.98 3.22 -1.34
C LEU A 82 -10.37 2.65 -1.59
N SER A 83 -10.74 1.55 -0.96
CA SER A 83 -12.07 0.97 -1.12
C SER A 83 -13.17 1.86 -0.55
N MET A 84 -12.83 2.72 0.39
CA MET A 84 -13.77 3.67 1.00
C MET A 84 -13.74 5.03 0.31
N SER A 85 -12.91 5.21 -0.71
CA SER A 85 -12.80 6.45 -1.45
C SER A 85 -13.76 6.45 -2.65
N GLU A 86 -13.74 7.53 -3.41
CA GLU A 86 -14.57 7.63 -4.63
C GLU A 86 -13.90 7.00 -5.85
N VAL A 87 -12.72 6.41 -5.68
CA VAL A 87 -12.00 5.75 -6.76
C VAL A 87 -12.71 4.45 -7.14
N ASN A 88 -12.92 4.22 -8.43
CA ASN A 88 -13.64 3.05 -8.91
C ASN A 88 -12.75 1.85 -9.23
N ILE A 89 -11.53 2.09 -9.68
CA ILE A 89 -10.64 1.03 -10.16
C ILE A 89 -9.26 1.21 -9.53
N LEU A 90 -8.70 0.09 -9.05
CA LEU A 90 -7.35 0.07 -8.52
C LEU A 90 -6.45 -0.71 -9.47
N ILE A 91 -5.30 -0.14 -9.79
CA ILE A 91 -4.35 -0.72 -10.74
C ILE A 91 -2.97 -0.75 -10.08
N ALA A 92 -2.24 -1.85 -10.24
CA ALA A 92 -0.90 -1.97 -9.66
C ALA A 92 -0.06 -2.97 -10.44
N PRO A 93 1.27 -2.75 -10.55
CA PRO A 93 2.17 -3.72 -11.16
C PRO A 93 2.70 -4.75 -10.15
N ASP A 94 1.99 -5.03 -9.09
CA ASP A 94 2.47 -5.80 -7.95
C ASP A 94 1.65 -7.08 -7.77
N ASP A 95 2.26 -8.24 -8.08
CA ASP A 95 1.59 -9.53 -7.99
C ASP A 95 1.21 -9.91 -6.56
N ARG A 96 1.81 -9.29 -5.54
CA ARG A 96 1.46 -9.57 -4.15
C ARG A 96 0.01 -9.20 -3.83
N LEU A 97 -0.62 -8.39 -4.69
CA LEU A 97 -2.00 -7.95 -4.49
C LEU A 97 -3.04 -8.95 -4.96
N GLU A 98 -2.62 -10.05 -5.59
CA GLU A 98 -3.56 -11.07 -6.08
C GLU A 98 -4.49 -11.57 -4.96
N LYS A 99 -3.95 -11.79 -3.79
CA LYS A 99 -4.76 -12.29 -2.65
C LYS A 99 -5.85 -11.32 -2.20
N PHE A 100 -5.76 -10.06 -2.61
CA PHE A 100 -6.76 -9.06 -2.28
C PHE A 100 -7.83 -8.90 -3.37
N GLY A 101 -7.86 -9.80 -4.33
CA GLY A 101 -8.87 -9.81 -5.38
C GLY A 101 -8.43 -9.21 -6.69
N PHE A 102 -7.21 -8.72 -6.78
CA PHE A 102 -6.68 -8.18 -8.03
C PHE A 102 -6.50 -9.30 -9.05
N LYS A 103 -6.78 -9.01 -10.31
CA LYS A 103 -6.63 -9.95 -11.42
C LYS A 103 -5.66 -9.39 -12.44
N LYS A 104 -4.89 -10.27 -13.04
CA LYS A 104 -3.88 -9.88 -14.00
C LYS A 104 -4.51 -9.43 -15.32
N GLN A 105 -4.06 -8.28 -15.81
CA GLN A 105 -4.41 -7.77 -17.13
C GLN A 105 -3.13 -7.26 -17.77
N GLY A 106 -2.54 -8.06 -18.68
CA GLY A 106 -1.24 -7.75 -19.24
C GLY A 106 -0.18 -7.75 -18.16
N ASP A 107 0.54 -6.65 -18.02
CA ASP A 107 1.60 -6.50 -17.03
C ASP A 107 1.11 -5.90 -15.70
N LEU A 108 -0.19 -5.64 -15.60
CA LEU A 108 -0.75 -4.98 -14.42
C LEU A 108 -1.78 -5.86 -13.73
N MET A 109 -1.99 -5.58 -12.45
CA MET A 109 -3.05 -6.17 -11.64
C MET A 109 -4.16 -5.14 -11.51
N VAL A 110 -5.42 -5.57 -11.65
CA VAL A 110 -6.57 -4.65 -11.65
C VAL A 110 -7.70 -5.23 -10.80
N VAL A 111 -8.38 -4.38 -10.06
CA VAL A 111 -9.58 -4.75 -9.33
C VAL A 111 -10.51 -3.53 -9.24
N ALA A 112 -11.82 -3.77 -9.28
CA ALA A 112 -12.77 -2.72 -8.94
C ALA A 112 -12.69 -2.47 -7.44
N ALA A 113 -12.73 -1.22 -7.02
CA ALA A 113 -12.56 -0.88 -5.60
C ALA A 113 -13.55 -1.64 -4.69
N ARG A 114 -14.78 -1.82 -5.17
CA ARG A 114 -15.80 -2.55 -4.40
C ARG A 114 -15.55 -4.05 -4.30
N ASP A 115 -14.67 -4.58 -5.14
CA ASP A 115 -14.40 -6.02 -5.21
C ASP A 115 -13.13 -6.42 -4.46
N VAL A 116 -12.46 -5.47 -3.80
CA VAL A 116 -11.29 -5.78 -2.98
C VAL A 116 -11.71 -6.70 -1.83
N VAL A 117 -10.94 -7.74 -1.61
CA VAL A 117 -11.20 -8.69 -0.51
C VAL A 117 -10.06 -8.64 0.48
N PHE A 118 -10.37 -8.96 1.73
CA PHE A 118 -9.39 -8.94 2.82
C PHE A 118 -9.32 -10.34 3.43
N PRO A 119 -8.44 -11.21 2.90
CA PRO A 119 -8.34 -12.57 3.42
C PRO A 119 -7.83 -12.59 4.85
N SER A 120 -8.09 -13.66 5.58
CA SER A 120 -7.59 -13.85 6.93
C SER A 120 -6.06 -13.86 6.91
N SER A 121 -5.46 -13.03 7.74
CA SER A 121 -4.01 -12.92 7.76
C SER A 121 -3.34 -14.00 8.59
N CYS A 122 -4.05 -14.54 9.55
CA CYS A 122 -3.51 -15.60 10.37
C CYS A 122 -4.22 -16.84 10.04
N GLY A 123 -3.62 -17.73 9.76
CA GLY A 123 -4.31 -18.92 9.53
C GLY A 123 -5.50 -18.99 10.43
N GLY A 124 -6.04 -18.46 10.69
CA GLY A 124 -6.75 -18.57 11.31
C GLY A 124 -7.70 -18.51 11.60
N ASN A 125 -7.80 -18.47 11.61
CA ASN A 125 -8.52 -18.53 12.02
C ASN A 125 -9.37 -18.30 12.41
N HIS A 126 -9.53 -18.14 12.49
CA HIS A 126 -10.14 -17.77 12.94
C HIS A 126 -11.12 -17.55 12.79
N GLN A 127 -11.20 -17.69 12.73
CA GLN A 127 -11.95 -17.42 12.78
C GLN A 127 -12.83 -17.12 12.80
N ILE A 128 -13.15 -17.04 12.74
CA ILE A 128 -13.87 -16.70 12.83
C ILE A 128 -14.72 -16.57 12.72
N ASP A 129 -14.75 -16.51 12.58
CA ASP A 129 -15.44 -16.26 12.66
C ASP A 129 -16.16 -16.16 12.60
N ASN A 130 -16.27 -16.17 12.62
CA ASN A 130 -16.76 -15.94 12.80
C ASN A 130 -17.11 -15.92 12.84
#